data_d4db411a0a01342fc5bfe69f16c4f5b7
#
_entry.id   d4db411a0a01342fc5bfe69f16c4f5b7
#
_cell.length_a   1.000
_cell.length_b   1.000
_cell.length_c   1.000
_cell.angle_alpha   90.00
_cell.angle_beta   90.00
_cell.angle_gamma   90.00
#
_symmetry.space_group_name_H-M   'P 1'
#
loop_
_entity.id
_entity.type
_entity.pdbx_description
1 polymer ?
#
loop_
_entity_poly.entity_id
_entity_poly.type
_entity_poly.pdbx_seq_one_letter_code
_entity_poly.pdbx_strand_id
1 'polypeptide(L)'
;SFVQWICEDENQYKIVPVGADWTNREPLVGYPNGLVSNEYITPDSGVIHLLMEAVKKENENKPFFLILDEMNLSHVERYFADFLSIMESNDTIKLYTGNTRESLDGLSIPLEIGWPKNVFIIGTVNIDETTYMFSPKVLDRANVIEFRITEDEINDFLASPGIPDLKKLKGQGITMAESFLSIAEKGEIEKNEALAKELVYFFNELKKVGAEFGYRSATEIMQLVAKLKMLEPSVTDADCLDIAIMQKLLPKLHGSRSKLVKIL
;
A
#
# COMPACT_ATOMS: atom_id res chain seq x y z
N SER A 1 12.46 -5.90 -5.11
CA SER A 1 13.33 -5.44 -6.22
C SER A 1 13.05 -3.99 -6.64
N PHE A 2 11.78 -3.61 -6.98
CA PHE A 2 11.44 -2.23 -7.38
C PHE A 2 11.87 -1.17 -6.36
N VAL A 3 11.58 -1.39 -5.09
CA VAL A 3 11.94 -0.45 -4.01
C VAL A 3 13.46 -0.24 -3.93
N GLN A 4 14.23 -1.32 -3.97
CA GLN A 4 15.70 -1.23 -3.98
C GLN A 4 16.25 -0.56 -5.24
N TRP A 5 15.54 -0.66 -6.36
CA TRP A 5 15.92 -0.03 -7.61
C TRP A 5 15.75 1.48 -7.58
N ILE A 6 14.64 2.00 -7.00
CA ILE A 6 14.30 3.43 -7.00
C ILE A 6 14.88 4.20 -5.82
N CYS A 7 15.15 3.53 -4.68
CA CYS A 7 15.69 4.17 -3.48
C CYS A 7 17.19 4.39 -3.58
N GLU A 8 17.65 5.53 -3.07
CA GLU A 8 19.06 5.90 -2.96
C GLU A 8 19.77 5.04 -1.90
N ASP A 9 19.13 4.86 -0.74
CA ASP A 9 19.67 4.09 0.36
C ASP A 9 18.61 3.27 1.13
N GLU A 10 19.07 2.47 2.10
CA GLU A 10 18.22 1.57 2.89
C GLU A 10 17.37 2.28 3.95
N ASN A 11 17.61 3.56 4.23
CA ASN A 11 16.80 4.33 5.17
C ASN A 11 15.44 4.70 4.54
N GLN A 12 15.35 4.67 3.20
CA GLN A 12 14.13 4.98 2.47
C GLN A 12 13.10 3.84 2.48
N TYR A 13 13.43 2.66 2.99
CA TYR A 13 12.45 1.59 3.08
C TYR A 13 12.65 0.70 4.32
N LYS A 14 11.55 0.12 4.79
CA LYS A 14 11.54 -0.92 5.81
C LYS A 14 10.71 -2.09 5.34
N ILE A 15 11.25 -3.30 5.51
CA ILE A 15 10.53 -4.56 5.31
C ILE A 15 10.20 -5.07 6.70
N VAL A 16 8.92 -5.15 7.01
CA VAL A 16 8.42 -5.46 8.34
C VAL A 16 7.58 -6.72 8.26
N PRO A 17 8.07 -7.86 8.75
CA PRO A 17 7.28 -9.08 8.83
C PRO A 17 6.16 -8.88 9.86
N VAL A 18 4.93 -9.14 9.45
CA VAL A 18 3.77 -9.00 10.33
C VAL A 18 3.67 -10.20 11.24
N GLY A 19 3.56 -9.96 12.56
CA GLY A 19 3.35 -11.01 13.53
C GLY A 19 1.89 -11.46 13.60
N ALA A 20 1.65 -12.76 13.74
CA ALA A 20 0.29 -13.33 13.86
C ALA A 20 -0.47 -12.85 15.11
N ASP A 21 0.23 -12.35 16.10
CA ASP A 21 -0.27 -11.85 17.38
C ASP A 21 -0.54 -10.32 17.39
N TRP A 22 -0.35 -9.63 16.27
CA TRP A 22 -0.52 -8.19 16.22
C TRP A 22 -1.99 -7.78 16.35
N THR A 23 -2.31 -7.05 17.42
CA THR A 23 -3.68 -6.62 17.74
C THR A 23 -3.83 -5.10 17.84
N ASN A 24 -2.71 -4.36 17.80
CA ASN A 24 -2.66 -2.91 17.90
C ASN A 24 -1.47 -2.34 17.11
N ARG A 25 -1.31 -1.03 17.10
CA ARG A 25 -0.27 -0.31 16.34
C ARG A 25 1.14 -0.33 16.97
N GLU A 26 1.29 -0.80 18.20
CA GLU A 26 2.55 -0.71 18.93
C GLU A 26 3.73 -1.38 18.22
N PRO A 27 3.57 -2.52 17.53
CA PRO A 27 4.66 -3.11 16.75
C PRO A 27 5.18 -2.24 15.61
N LEU A 28 4.40 -1.23 15.18
CA LEU A 28 4.79 -0.31 14.11
C LEU A 28 5.37 1.00 14.65
N VAL A 29 4.72 1.62 15.62
CA VAL A 29 5.11 2.96 16.07
C VAL A 29 5.62 3.02 17.50
N GLY A 30 5.47 1.93 18.28
CA GLY A 30 5.88 1.91 19.68
C GLY A 30 4.88 2.54 20.63
N TYR A 31 5.33 2.85 21.83
CA TYR A 31 4.50 3.37 22.93
C TYR A 31 5.33 4.16 23.96
N PRO A 32 4.71 5.08 24.71
CA PRO A 32 5.38 5.79 25.79
C PRO A 32 5.73 4.85 26.95
N ASN A 33 6.96 4.91 27.47
CA ASN A 33 7.33 4.12 28.64
C ASN A 33 6.52 4.60 29.87
N GLY A 34 5.77 3.68 30.45
CA GLY A 34 4.96 3.96 31.64
C GLY A 34 5.77 4.12 32.94
N LEU A 35 7.01 3.64 32.97
CA LEU A 35 7.90 3.69 34.13
C LEU A 35 8.86 4.89 34.09
N VAL A 36 9.23 5.36 32.89
CA VAL A 36 10.18 6.44 32.67
C VAL A 36 9.48 7.53 31.87
N SER A 37 9.22 8.67 32.52
CA SER A 37 8.30 9.71 32.03
C SER A 37 8.74 10.42 30.74
N ASN A 38 10.03 10.43 30.44
CA ASN A 38 10.61 11.08 29.25
C ASN A 38 11.07 10.08 28.17
N GLU A 39 10.77 8.78 28.34
CA GLU A 39 11.19 7.75 27.43
C GLU A 39 10.05 7.26 26.54
N TYR A 40 10.37 6.94 25.29
CA TYR A 40 9.49 6.28 24.33
C TYR A 40 10.12 4.98 23.84
N ILE A 41 9.38 3.90 23.88
CA ILE A 41 9.83 2.59 23.41
C ILE A 41 9.54 2.48 21.92
N THR A 42 10.58 2.51 21.11
CA THR A 42 10.50 2.30 19.66
C THR A 42 10.62 0.80 19.34
N PRO A 43 9.78 0.26 18.44
CA PRO A 43 9.85 -1.14 18.06
C PRO A 43 10.96 -1.38 17.03
N ASP A 44 11.44 -2.63 16.98
CA ASP A 44 12.48 -3.07 16.02
C ASP A 44 12.04 -2.97 14.54
N SER A 45 10.75 -2.78 14.28
CA SER A 45 10.23 -2.57 12.92
C SER A 45 10.85 -1.36 12.22
N GLY A 46 11.33 -0.37 12.98
CA GLY A 46 11.94 0.85 12.45
C GLY A 46 10.98 1.78 11.70
N VAL A 47 9.64 1.53 11.79
CA VAL A 47 8.64 2.34 11.06
C VAL A 47 8.61 3.77 11.54
N ILE A 48 8.71 4.01 12.85
CA ILE A 48 8.73 5.38 13.38
C ILE A 48 9.93 6.16 12.84
N HIS A 49 11.10 5.53 12.73
CA HIS A 49 12.30 6.15 12.15
C HIS A 49 12.10 6.47 10.65
N LEU A 50 11.50 5.52 9.89
CA LEU A 50 11.17 5.73 8.48
C LEU A 50 10.27 6.96 8.29
N LEU A 51 9.22 7.08 9.11
CA LEU A 51 8.29 8.20 9.04
C LEU A 51 8.97 9.52 9.43
N MET A 52 9.83 9.52 10.45
CA MET A 52 10.60 10.70 10.88
C MET A 52 11.63 11.14 9.84
N GLU A 53 12.24 10.20 9.11
CA GLU A 53 13.14 10.53 8.01
C GLU A 53 12.37 11.10 6.81
N ALA A 54 11.21 10.53 6.49
CA ALA A 54 10.42 10.95 5.34
C ALA A 54 9.90 12.40 5.43
N VAL A 55 9.64 12.92 6.66
CA VAL A 55 9.15 14.30 6.85
C VAL A 55 10.25 15.36 6.80
N LYS A 56 11.53 14.98 6.77
CA LYS A 56 12.63 15.95 6.68
C LYS A 56 12.60 16.66 5.34
N LYS A 57 12.88 17.96 5.35
CA LYS A 57 12.82 18.81 4.15
C LYS A 57 13.74 18.34 3.02
N GLU A 58 14.93 17.83 3.37
CA GLU A 58 15.89 17.26 2.41
C GLU A 58 15.39 15.98 1.73
N ASN A 59 14.33 15.37 2.25
CA ASN A 59 13.77 14.11 1.77
C ASN A 59 12.40 14.27 1.06
N GLU A 60 11.90 15.50 0.92
CA GLU A 60 10.56 15.75 0.32
C GLU A 60 10.42 15.20 -1.11
N ASN A 61 11.52 15.16 -1.88
CA ASN A 61 11.58 14.66 -3.25
C ASN A 61 12.10 13.21 -3.35
N LYS A 62 12.18 12.50 -2.24
CA LYS A 62 12.58 11.08 -2.19
C LYS A 62 11.42 10.21 -1.80
N PRO A 63 11.15 9.12 -2.53
CA PRO A 63 10.11 8.15 -2.15
C PRO A 63 10.59 7.29 -0.98
N PHE A 64 9.71 7.03 -0.04
CA PHE A 64 9.90 6.12 1.09
C PHE A 64 8.89 4.97 1.02
N PHE A 65 9.28 3.79 1.47
CA PHE A 65 8.42 2.60 1.35
C PHE A 65 8.34 1.84 2.68
N LEU A 66 7.11 1.61 3.13
CA LEU A 66 6.81 0.66 4.18
C LEU A 66 6.29 -0.63 3.54
N ILE A 67 7.07 -1.70 3.64
CA ILE A 67 6.70 -3.01 3.13
C ILE A 67 6.25 -3.86 4.32
N LEU A 68 4.97 -4.21 4.36
CA LEU A 68 4.39 -5.11 5.35
C LEU A 68 4.38 -6.52 4.75
N ASP A 69 5.31 -7.34 5.19
CA ASP A 69 5.45 -8.71 4.67
C ASP A 69 4.48 -9.64 5.37
N GLU A 70 3.76 -10.45 4.58
CA GLU A 70 2.64 -11.28 5.02
C GLU A 70 1.57 -10.45 5.77
N MET A 71 1.17 -9.33 5.17
CA MET A 71 0.29 -8.33 5.79
C MET A 71 -1.00 -8.91 6.37
N ASN A 72 -1.51 -10.01 5.80
CA ASN A 72 -2.72 -10.70 6.23
C ASN A 72 -2.49 -11.84 7.24
N LEU A 73 -1.29 -11.97 7.78
CA LEU A 73 -1.02 -12.94 8.86
C LEU A 73 -1.72 -12.55 10.16
N SER A 74 -2.04 -11.28 10.35
CA SER A 74 -2.95 -10.78 11.38
C SER A 74 -4.04 -9.89 10.78
N HIS A 75 -5.05 -9.54 11.58
CA HIS A 75 -6.12 -8.63 11.15
C HIS A 75 -5.61 -7.21 10.93
N VAL A 76 -5.48 -6.81 9.68
CA VAL A 76 -4.99 -5.48 9.29
C VAL A 76 -5.78 -4.34 9.94
N GLU A 77 -7.08 -4.49 10.08
CA GLU A 77 -7.97 -3.52 10.70
C GLU A 77 -7.69 -3.29 12.19
N ARG A 78 -6.91 -4.14 12.83
CA ARG A 78 -6.53 -3.98 14.24
C ARG A 78 -5.23 -3.22 14.36
N TYR A 79 -4.16 -3.69 13.72
CA TYR A 79 -2.84 -3.10 13.90
C TYR A 79 -2.59 -1.90 12.99
N PHE A 80 -3.32 -1.76 11.89
CA PHE A 80 -3.12 -0.73 10.88
C PHE A 80 -4.29 0.27 10.76
N ALA A 81 -5.30 0.20 11.65
CA ALA A 81 -6.51 1.02 11.60
C ALA A 81 -6.25 2.53 11.58
N ASP A 82 -5.37 3.00 12.45
CA ASP A 82 -5.05 4.43 12.57
C ASP A 82 -4.41 4.95 11.29
N PHE A 83 -3.53 4.17 10.68
CA PHE A 83 -2.87 4.50 9.41
C PHE A 83 -3.88 4.56 8.25
N LEU A 84 -4.79 3.57 8.16
CA LEU A 84 -5.86 3.60 7.17
C LEU A 84 -6.74 4.84 7.30
N SER A 85 -6.93 5.34 8.52
CA SER A 85 -7.73 6.54 8.78
C SER A 85 -7.00 7.80 8.36
N ILE A 86 -5.75 8.01 8.80
CA ILE A 86 -5.02 9.26 8.52
C ILE A 86 -4.63 9.42 7.04
N MET A 87 -4.39 8.33 6.33
CA MET A 87 -4.17 8.36 4.88
C MET A 87 -5.38 8.92 4.12
N GLU A 88 -6.56 8.85 4.71
CA GLU A 88 -7.80 9.36 4.14
C GLU A 88 -8.10 10.79 4.59
N SER A 89 -8.04 11.03 5.92
CA SER A 89 -8.45 12.30 6.52
C SER A 89 -7.38 13.38 6.44
N ASN A 90 -6.13 13.04 6.09
CA ASN A 90 -4.94 13.89 6.27
C ASN A 90 -4.78 14.40 7.71
N ASP A 91 -5.26 13.62 8.67
CA ASP A 91 -5.17 13.88 10.10
C ASP A 91 -3.84 13.35 10.68
N THR A 92 -3.69 13.37 11.99
CA THR A 92 -2.51 12.87 12.70
C THR A 92 -2.84 11.71 13.64
N ILE A 93 -1.88 10.82 13.86
CA ILE A 93 -1.95 9.82 14.92
C ILE A 93 -1.31 10.41 16.17
N LYS A 94 -2.06 10.51 17.27
CA LYS A 94 -1.50 10.82 18.57
C LYS A 94 -0.70 9.64 19.08
N LEU A 95 0.59 9.84 19.31
CA LEU A 95 1.47 8.82 19.86
C LEU A 95 1.40 8.78 21.39
N TYR A 96 1.38 9.96 22.01
CA TYR A 96 1.26 10.14 23.46
C TYR A 96 0.80 11.58 23.79
N THR A 97 0.66 11.88 25.09
CA THR A 97 0.34 13.22 25.61
C THR A 97 1.35 13.65 26.66
N GLY A 98 1.51 14.96 26.87
CA GLY A 98 2.41 15.53 27.88
C GLY A 98 3.71 16.07 27.30
N ASN A 99 4.82 15.90 28.01
CA ASN A 99 6.11 16.42 27.60
C ASN A 99 6.76 15.59 26.49
N THR A 100 7.66 16.20 25.72
CA THR A 100 8.46 15.53 24.70
C THR A 100 9.20 14.31 25.28
N ARG A 101 9.21 13.23 24.51
CA ARG A 101 9.86 11.97 24.87
C ARG A 101 10.95 11.63 23.85
N GLU A 102 11.96 10.91 24.30
CA GLU A 102 13.05 10.44 23.48
C GLU A 102 13.10 8.91 23.49
N SER A 103 13.48 8.33 22.39
CA SER A 103 13.81 6.91 22.32
C SER A 103 15.18 6.61 22.93
N LEU A 104 15.47 5.34 23.19
CA LEU A 104 16.76 4.92 23.74
C LEU A 104 17.96 5.28 22.84
N ASP A 105 17.76 5.39 21.55
CA ASP A 105 18.75 5.80 20.56
C ASP A 105 18.82 7.34 20.34
N GLY A 106 18.11 8.11 21.18
CA GLY A 106 18.15 9.58 21.19
C GLY A 106 17.28 10.25 20.13
N LEU A 107 16.34 9.53 19.50
CA LEU A 107 15.39 10.14 18.59
C LEU A 107 14.31 10.87 19.39
N SER A 108 14.13 12.17 19.15
CA SER A 108 13.03 12.93 19.72
C SER A 108 11.71 12.55 19.04
N ILE A 109 10.80 11.93 19.78
CA ILE A 109 9.52 11.45 19.24
C ILE A 109 8.48 12.57 19.34
N PRO A 110 7.76 12.93 18.27
CA PRO A 110 6.69 13.92 18.33
C PRO A 110 5.47 13.40 19.09
N LEU A 111 4.65 14.30 19.63
CA LEU A 111 3.40 13.90 20.28
C LEU A 111 2.40 13.27 19.31
N GLU A 112 2.47 13.69 18.06
CA GLU A 112 1.62 13.19 16.97
C GLU A 112 2.38 13.13 15.66
N ILE A 113 1.96 12.26 14.77
CA ILE A 113 2.56 12.09 13.45
C ILE A 113 1.49 11.98 12.38
N GLY A 114 1.66 12.73 11.28
CA GLY A 114 0.86 12.60 10.07
C GLY A 114 1.45 11.55 9.13
N TRP A 115 0.70 11.19 8.10
CA TRP A 115 1.23 10.35 7.03
C TRP A 115 1.98 11.21 6.00
N PRO A 116 3.32 11.02 5.84
CA PRO A 116 4.07 11.81 4.86
C PRO A 116 3.64 11.46 3.43
N LYS A 117 3.49 12.47 2.57
CA LYS A 117 3.01 12.28 1.17
C LYS A 117 3.93 11.44 0.31
N ASN A 118 5.20 11.37 0.66
CA ASN A 118 6.24 10.61 -0.03
C ASN A 118 6.43 9.20 0.55
N VAL A 119 5.57 8.73 1.46
CA VAL A 119 5.60 7.37 2.01
C VAL A 119 4.53 6.50 1.37
N PHE A 120 4.95 5.39 0.78
CA PHE A 120 4.13 4.41 0.10
C PHE A 120 4.10 3.09 0.88
N ILE A 121 2.92 2.46 0.92
CA ILE A 121 2.73 1.17 1.60
C ILE A 121 2.63 0.08 0.55
N ILE A 122 3.36 -0.99 0.77
CA ILE A 122 3.28 -2.23 -0.01
C ILE A 122 3.01 -3.36 0.98
N GLY A 123 1.90 -4.08 0.81
CA GLY A 123 1.62 -5.29 1.56
C GLY A 123 1.83 -6.51 0.69
N THR A 124 2.64 -7.47 1.13
CA THR A 124 2.66 -8.80 0.51
C THR A 124 1.58 -9.67 1.14
N VAL A 125 0.97 -10.54 0.36
CA VAL A 125 -0.16 -11.36 0.80
C VAL A 125 0.00 -12.75 0.22
N ASN A 126 -0.04 -13.74 1.09
CA ASN A 126 -0.24 -15.12 0.69
C ASN A 126 -1.72 -15.48 0.88
N ILE A 127 -2.37 -15.97 -0.17
CA ILE A 127 -3.76 -16.43 -0.10
C ILE A 127 -3.72 -17.93 0.15
N ASP A 128 -3.71 -18.30 1.42
CA ASP A 128 -3.80 -19.68 1.88
C ASP A 128 -4.90 -19.83 2.95
N GLU A 129 -5.11 -21.05 3.43
CA GLU A 129 -6.16 -21.36 4.40
C GLU A 129 -5.87 -20.81 5.81
N THR A 130 -4.65 -20.35 6.07
CA THR A 130 -4.17 -19.92 7.40
C THR A 130 -4.18 -18.43 7.60
N THR A 131 -4.38 -17.65 6.53
CA THR A 131 -4.32 -16.19 6.54
C THR A 131 -5.71 -15.56 6.60
N TYR A 132 -5.77 -14.32 7.11
CA TYR A 132 -7.01 -13.56 7.19
C TYR A 132 -7.35 -12.91 5.84
N MET A 133 -8.63 -12.95 5.50
CA MET A 133 -9.13 -12.17 4.35
C MET A 133 -9.16 -10.68 4.71
N PHE A 134 -8.83 -9.84 3.75
CA PHE A 134 -8.97 -8.39 3.93
C PHE A 134 -10.43 -7.97 3.99
N SER A 135 -10.74 -7.06 4.92
CA SER A 135 -12.03 -6.41 4.95
C SER A 135 -12.20 -5.42 3.78
N PRO A 136 -13.44 -5.05 3.46
CA PRO A 136 -13.72 -4.00 2.50
C PRO A 136 -12.99 -2.68 2.81
N LYS A 137 -12.75 -2.36 4.10
CA LYS A 137 -12.04 -1.14 4.51
C LYS A 137 -10.60 -1.08 3.99
N VAL A 138 -9.91 -2.23 3.93
CA VAL A 138 -8.56 -2.34 3.39
C VAL A 138 -8.61 -2.35 1.87
N LEU A 139 -9.46 -3.20 1.27
CA LEU A 139 -9.56 -3.36 -0.17
C LEU A 139 -10.04 -2.09 -0.90
N ASP A 140 -10.87 -1.27 -0.24
CA ASP A 140 -11.27 0.03 -0.78
C ASP A 140 -10.09 0.99 -0.97
N ARG A 141 -8.99 0.81 -0.23
CA ARG A 141 -7.79 1.66 -0.26
C ARG A 141 -6.62 1.04 -1.02
N ALA A 142 -6.66 -0.25 -1.28
CA ALA A 142 -5.58 -0.97 -1.94
C ALA A 142 -5.83 -1.14 -3.44
N ASN A 143 -4.76 -1.19 -4.22
CA ASN A 143 -4.72 -1.82 -5.53
C ASN A 143 -4.05 -3.16 -5.36
N VAL A 144 -4.73 -4.23 -5.73
CA VAL A 144 -4.22 -5.59 -5.59
C VAL A 144 -3.56 -6.01 -6.89
N ILE A 145 -2.28 -6.33 -6.85
CA ILE A 145 -1.52 -6.80 -8.00
C ILE A 145 -1.24 -8.29 -7.77
N GLU A 146 -1.75 -9.12 -8.65
CA GLU A 146 -1.51 -10.56 -8.59
C GLU A 146 -0.22 -10.89 -9.35
N PHE A 147 0.68 -11.63 -8.70
CA PHE A 147 1.86 -12.18 -9.33
C PHE A 147 1.60 -13.62 -9.73
N ARG A 148 1.47 -13.85 -11.03
CA ARG A 148 1.38 -15.20 -11.61
C ARG A 148 2.63 -15.48 -12.40
N ILE A 149 3.17 -16.67 -12.20
CA ILE A 149 4.27 -17.18 -13.02
C ILE A 149 3.66 -17.89 -14.22
N THR A 150 4.13 -17.56 -15.41
CA THR A 150 3.71 -18.20 -16.65
C THR A 150 4.51 -19.48 -16.92
N GLU A 151 4.02 -20.32 -17.80
CA GLU A 151 4.73 -21.53 -18.24
C GLU A 151 6.09 -21.19 -18.87
N ASP A 152 6.15 -20.13 -19.68
CA ASP A 152 7.38 -19.68 -20.32
C ASP A 152 8.40 -19.21 -19.28
N GLU A 153 8.00 -18.42 -18.29
CA GLU A 153 8.90 -17.98 -17.20
C GLU A 153 9.46 -19.14 -16.38
N ILE A 154 8.65 -20.17 -16.13
CA ILE A 154 9.12 -21.39 -15.45
C ILE A 154 10.10 -22.15 -16.34
N ASN A 155 9.82 -22.28 -17.63
CA ASN A 155 10.72 -22.95 -18.58
C ASN A 155 12.06 -22.23 -18.68
N ASP A 156 12.05 -20.89 -18.78
CA ASP A 156 13.26 -20.07 -18.81
C ASP A 156 14.07 -20.22 -17.52
N PHE A 157 13.42 -20.19 -16.38
CA PHE A 157 14.07 -20.40 -15.08
C PHE A 157 14.70 -21.80 -14.98
N LEU A 158 13.99 -22.84 -15.39
CA LEU A 158 14.49 -24.21 -15.34
C LEU A 158 15.63 -24.46 -16.34
N ALA A 159 15.63 -23.74 -17.46
CA ALA A 159 16.73 -23.79 -18.43
C ALA A 159 18.03 -23.14 -17.92
N SER A 160 17.91 -22.13 -17.04
CA SER A 160 19.05 -21.43 -16.44
C SER A 160 18.78 -21.04 -14.99
N PRO A 161 18.74 -22.02 -14.05
CA PRO A 161 18.44 -21.74 -12.65
C PRO A 161 19.48 -20.81 -12.05
N GLY A 162 19.01 -19.74 -11.38
CA GLY A 162 19.89 -18.78 -10.72
C GLY A 162 19.14 -17.95 -9.67
N ILE A 163 19.88 -17.47 -8.67
CA ILE A 163 19.36 -16.52 -7.70
C ILE A 163 19.60 -15.11 -8.26
N PRO A 164 18.57 -14.28 -8.46
CA PRO A 164 18.75 -12.91 -8.91
C PRO A 164 19.66 -12.12 -7.96
N ASP A 165 20.68 -11.46 -8.49
CA ASP A 165 21.53 -10.57 -7.71
C ASP A 165 20.87 -9.20 -7.56
N LEU A 166 20.04 -9.07 -6.53
CA LEU A 166 19.29 -7.83 -6.25
C LEU A 166 20.21 -6.64 -5.93
N LYS A 167 21.47 -6.90 -5.53
CA LYS A 167 22.45 -5.83 -5.26
C LYS A 167 22.77 -5.02 -6.53
N LYS A 168 22.70 -5.66 -7.68
CA LYS A 168 22.89 -4.98 -8.97
C LYS A 168 21.78 -3.99 -9.33
N LEU A 169 20.61 -4.12 -8.73
CA LEU A 169 19.47 -3.23 -8.96
C LEU A 169 19.52 -1.99 -8.07
N LYS A 170 20.25 -2.05 -6.93
CA LYS A 170 20.23 -1.01 -5.91
C LYS A 170 20.59 0.35 -6.50
N GLY A 171 19.67 1.31 -6.37
CA GLY A 171 19.87 2.70 -6.75
C GLY A 171 19.90 3.00 -8.25
N GLN A 172 19.71 2.01 -9.15
CA GLN A 172 19.74 2.26 -10.59
C GLN A 172 18.60 3.13 -11.11
N GLY A 173 17.51 3.20 -10.38
CA GLY A 173 16.32 3.98 -10.72
C GLY A 173 16.21 5.32 -9.97
N ILE A 174 17.23 5.79 -9.27
CA ILE A 174 17.19 7.03 -8.46
C ILE A 174 16.74 8.23 -9.30
N THR A 175 17.16 8.34 -10.55
CA THR A 175 16.77 9.43 -11.45
C THR A 175 15.27 9.45 -11.76
N MET A 176 14.55 8.36 -11.51
CA MET A 176 13.10 8.25 -11.70
C MET A 176 12.30 8.63 -10.45
N ALA A 177 12.95 8.92 -9.32
CA ALA A 177 12.28 9.16 -8.05
C ALA A 177 11.31 10.36 -8.10
N GLU A 178 11.73 11.49 -8.66
CA GLU A 178 10.86 12.67 -8.81
C GLU A 178 9.68 12.41 -9.75
N SER A 179 9.93 11.72 -10.88
CA SER A 179 8.86 11.34 -11.81
C SER A 179 7.86 10.40 -11.16
N PHE A 180 8.34 9.44 -10.36
CA PHE A 180 7.48 8.54 -9.59
C PHE A 180 6.60 9.30 -8.60
N LEU A 181 7.16 10.24 -7.83
CA LEU A 181 6.40 11.06 -6.89
C LEU A 181 5.36 11.93 -7.60
N SER A 182 5.73 12.57 -8.72
CA SER A 182 4.79 13.35 -9.54
C SER A 182 3.63 12.51 -10.08
N ILE A 183 3.89 11.28 -10.55
CA ILE A 183 2.84 10.36 -10.99
C ILE A 183 1.97 9.91 -9.81
N ALA A 184 2.56 9.71 -8.63
CA ALA A 184 1.84 9.25 -7.45
C ALA A 184 0.90 10.32 -6.87
N GLU A 185 1.13 11.60 -7.13
CA GLU A 185 0.22 12.67 -6.69
C GLU A 185 -1.21 12.46 -7.20
N LYS A 186 -2.19 12.81 -6.35
CA LYS A 186 -3.60 12.77 -6.74
C LYS A 186 -3.85 13.87 -7.77
N GLY A 187 -4.08 13.46 -9.02
CA GLY A 187 -4.50 14.38 -10.08
C GLY A 187 -5.99 14.75 -10.01
N GLU A 188 -6.39 15.75 -10.78
CA GLU A 188 -7.79 16.06 -11.00
C GLU A 188 -8.48 14.91 -11.75
N ILE A 189 -9.76 14.71 -11.44
CA ILE A 189 -10.56 13.66 -12.09
C ILE A 189 -11.16 14.28 -13.36
N GLU A 190 -10.66 13.85 -14.50
CA GLU A 190 -11.25 14.21 -15.77
C GLU A 190 -12.56 13.45 -16.04
N LYS A 191 -13.54 14.14 -16.61
CA LYS A 191 -14.78 13.48 -17.04
C LYS A 191 -14.48 12.57 -18.22
N ASN A 192 -14.75 11.29 -18.05
CA ASN A 192 -14.76 10.31 -19.12
C ASN A 192 -16.13 9.63 -19.16
N GLU A 193 -16.99 10.05 -20.08
CA GLU A 193 -18.37 9.54 -20.17
C GLU A 193 -18.43 8.07 -20.57
N ALA A 194 -17.51 7.60 -21.39
CA ALA A 194 -17.45 6.19 -21.78
C ALA A 194 -17.09 5.31 -20.56
N LEU A 195 -16.03 5.66 -19.84
CA LEU A 195 -15.64 4.99 -18.62
C LEU A 195 -16.75 5.04 -17.55
N ALA A 196 -17.43 6.18 -17.41
CA ALA A 196 -18.53 6.31 -16.46
C ALA A 196 -19.69 5.34 -16.75
N LYS A 197 -20.04 5.13 -18.02
CA LYS A 197 -21.09 4.16 -18.44
C LYS A 197 -20.69 2.74 -18.07
N GLU A 198 -19.45 2.34 -18.35
CA GLU A 198 -18.94 1.02 -18.01
C GLU A 198 -18.92 0.81 -16.48
N LEU A 199 -18.45 1.79 -15.72
CA LEU A 199 -18.45 1.70 -14.25
C LEU A 199 -19.86 1.58 -13.67
N VAL A 200 -20.86 2.28 -14.23
CA VAL A 200 -22.27 2.14 -13.84
C VAL A 200 -22.79 0.74 -14.17
N TYR A 201 -22.39 0.18 -15.31
CA TYR A 201 -22.74 -1.20 -15.67
C TYR A 201 -22.19 -2.18 -14.63
N PHE A 202 -20.89 -2.13 -14.33
CA PHE A 202 -20.28 -2.99 -13.30
C PHE A 202 -20.88 -2.76 -11.91
N PHE A 203 -21.17 -1.52 -11.52
CA PHE A 203 -21.86 -1.23 -10.28
C PHE A 203 -23.20 -1.98 -10.16
N ASN A 204 -24.01 -1.93 -11.23
CA ASN A 204 -25.31 -2.61 -11.24
C ASN A 204 -25.20 -4.13 -11.21
N GLU A 205 -24.19 -4.72 -11.89
CA GLU A 205 -23.96 -6.17 -11.85
C GLU A 205 -23.51 -6.60 -10.46
N LEU A 206 -22.52 -5.90 -9.86
CA LEU A 206 -22.01 -6.20 -8.53
C LEU A 206 -23.06 -6.01 -7.43
N LYS A 207 -23.97 -5.04 -7.59
CA LYS A 207 -25.09 -4.81 -6.67
C LYS A 207 -26.03 -6.00 -6.54
N LYS A 208 -26.20 -6.82 -7.60
CA LYS A 208 -27.04 -8.02 -7.57
C LYS A 208 -26.58 -9.05 -6.53
N VAL A 209 -25.30 -9.00 -6.14
CA VAL A 209 -24.71 -9.92 -5.16
C VAL A 209 -24.24 -9.20 -3.89
N GLY A 210 -24.51 -7.86 -3.76
CA GLY A 210 -24.12 -7.05 -2.62
C GLY A 210 -22.61 -6.84 -2.54
N ALA A 211 -21.95 -6.69 -3.69
CA ALA A 211 -20.53 -6.42 -3.83
C ALA A 211 -20.26 -5.09 -4.59
N GLU A 212 -21.26 -4.21 -4.64
CA GLU A 212 -21.14 -2.89 -5.25
C GLU A 212 -20.04 -2.06 -4.57
N PHE A 213 -19.41 -1.20 -5.35
CA PHE A 213 -18.35 -0.30 -4.88
C PHE A 213 -18.88 1.11 -4.58
N GLY A 214 -18.17 1.84 -3.71
CA GLY A 214 -18.52 3.22 -3.36
C GLY A 214 -17.82 4.27 -4.22
N TYR A 215 -18.10 5.53 -3.94
CA TYR A 215 -17.52 6.70 -4.64
C TYR A 215 -15.98 6.69 -4.63
N ARG A 216 -15.35 6.24 -3.53
CA ARG A 216 -13.89 6.13 -3.43
C ARG A 216 -13.32 5.22 -4.51
N SER A 217 -13.80 3.98 -4.60
CA SER A 217 -13.33 3.04 -5.60
C SER A 217 -13.56 3.56 -7.02
N ALA A 218 -14.70 4.19 -7.29
CA ALA A 218 -14.96 4.82 -8.58
C ALA A 218 -13.93 5.92 -8.90
N THR A 219 -13.66 6.81 -7.94
CA THR A 219 -12.65 7.87 -8.05
C THR A 219 -11.26 7.31 -8.34
N GLU A 220 -10.85 6.31 -7.57
CA GLU A 220 -9.51 5.70 -7.72
C GLU A 220 -9.38 4.95 -9.06
N ILE A 221 -10.44 4.32 -9.55
CA ILE A 221 -10.45 3.71 -10.89
C ILE A 221 -10.28 4.77 -11.97
N MET A 222 -11.02 5.88 -11.89
CA MET A 222 -10.88 6.98 -12.86
C MET A 222 -9.45 7.55 -12.85
N GLN A 223 -8.87 7.75 -11.67
CA GLN A 223 -7.48 8.22 -11.53
C GLN A 223 -6.47 7.20 -12.08
N LEU A 224 -6.68 5.90 -11.82
CA LEU A 224 -5.81 4.84 -12.35
C LEU A 224 -5.84 4.84 -13.88
N VAL A 225 -7.01 4.87 -14.49
CA VAL A 225 -7.17 4.93 -15.96
C VAL A 225 -6.49 6.16 -16.55
N ALA A 226 -6.66 7.34 -15.94
CA ALA A 226 -6.00 8.56 -16.39
C ALA A 226 -4.47 8.44 -16.34
N LYS A 227 -3.91 7.84 -15.26
CA LYS A 227 -2.47 7.62 -15.11
C LYS A 227 -1.92 6.58 -16.08
N LEU A 228 -2.64 5.49 -16.31
CA LEU A 228 -2.25 4.48 -17.29
C LEU A 228 -2.16 5.09 -18.70
N LYS A 229 -3.14 5.91 -19.11
CA LYS A 229 -3.11 6.61 -20.40
C LYS A 229 -2.00 7.66 -20.50
N MET A 230 -1.67 8.33 -19.40
CA MET A 230 -0.56 9.28 -19.35
C MET A 230 0.79 8.55 -19.55
N LEU A 231 0.95 7.37 -18.95
CA LEU A 231 2.17 6.56 -19.03
C LEU A 231 2.30 5.85 -20.37
N GLU A 232 1.20 5.36 -20.91
CA GLU A 232 1.14 4.64 -22.19
C GLU A 232 -0.06 5.13 -23.01
N PRO A 233 0.13 6.19 -23.85
CA PRO A 233 -0.95 6.77 -24.61
C PRO A 233 -1.62 5.84 -25.63
N SER A 234 -0.98 4.73 -25.99
CA SER A 234 -1.53 3.73 -26.92
C SER A 234 -2.51 2.75 -26.24
N VAL A 235 -2.55 2.71 -24.90
CA VAL A 235 -3.44 1.80 -24.17
C VAL A 235 -4.91 2.22 -24.37
N THR A 236 -5.78 1.25 -24.64
CA THR A 236 -7.20 1.51 -24.83
C THR A 236 -7.95 1.72 -23.51
N ASP A 237 -9.14 2.35 -23.55
CA ASP A 237 -10.01 2.45 -22.37
C ASP A 237 -10.41 1.08 -21.84
N ALA A 238 -10.61 0.10 -22.72
CA ALA A 238 -10.95 -1.27 -22.35
C ALA A 238 -9.81 -1.95 -21.58
N ASP A 239 -8.57 -1.83 -22.05
CA ASP A 239 -7.40 -2.40 -21.36
C ASP A 239 -7.18 -1.75 -19.99
N CYS A 240 -7.31 -0.42 -19.91
CA CYS A 240 -7.22 0.29 -18.64
C CYS A 240 -8.32 -0.14 -17.66
N LEU A 241 -9.54 -0.32 -18.15
CA LEU A 241 -10.67 -0.77 -17.34
C LEU A 241 -10.46 -2.20 -16.86
N ASP A 242 -9.96 -3.10 -17.71
CA ASP A 242 -9.63 -4.48 -17.32
C ASP A 242 -8.60 -4.51 -16.18
N ILE A 243 -7.53 -3.76 -16.29
CA ILE A 243 -6.53 -3.59 -15.21
C ILE A 243 -7.21 -3.08 -13.93
N ALA A 244 -8.07 -2.07 -14.03
CA ALA A 244 -8.75 -1.49 -12.88
C ALA A 244 -9.72 -2.47 -12.21
N ILE A 245 -10.45 -3.26 -12.99
CA ILE A 245 -11.35 -4.33 -12.50
C ILE A 245 -10.54 -5.38 -11.74
N MET A 246 -9.46 -5.86 -12.35
CA MET A 246 -8.57 -6.86 -11.73
C MET A 246 -8.01 -6.37 -10.40
N GLN A 247 -7.59 -5.11 -10.31
CA GLN A 247 -6.93 -4.57 -9.13
C GLN A 247 -7.90 -4.07 -8.04
N LYS A 248 -9.09 -3.59 -8.41
CA LYS A 248 -9.99 -2.88 -7.47
C LYS A 248 -11.31 -3.59 -7.21
N LEU A 249 -11.87 -4.29 -8.19
CA LEU A 249 -13.21 -4.88 -8.07
C LEU A 249 -13.17 -6.37 -7.78
N LEU A 250 -12.39 -7.15 -8.52
CA LEU A 250 -12.32 -8.60 -8.33
C LEU A 250 -11.81 -9.01 -6.94
N PRO A 251 -10.83 -8.34 -6.32
CA PRO A 251 -10.40 -8.69 -4.97
C PRO A 251 -11.49 -8.58 -3.90
N LYS A 252 -12.53 -7.79 -4.16
CA LYS A 252 -13.70 -7.64 -3.25
C LYS A 252 -14.72 -8.74 -3.38
N LEU A 253 -14.66 -9.54 -4.47
CA LEU A 253 -15.58 -10.61 -4.70
C LEU A 253 -15.23 -11.81 -3.81
N HIS A 254 -16.00 -11.98 -2.75
CA HIS A 254 -15.90 -13.12 -1.85
C HIS A 254 -17.27 -13.71 -1.59
N GLY A 255 -17.30 -15.02 -1.36
CA GLY A 255 -18.54 -15.73 -1.08
C GLY A 255 -18.61 -17.10 -1.73
N SER A 256 -19.74 -17.76 -1.61
CA SER A 256 -19.94 -19.09 -2.20
C SER A 256 -19.92 -19.02 -3.74
N ARG A 257 -19.42 -20.08 -4.36
CA ARG A 257 -19.42 -20.23 -5.83
C ARG A 257 -20.81 -19.99 -6.44
N SER A 258 -21.87 -20.48 -5.79
CA SER A 258 -23.25 -20.30 -6.25
C SER A 258 -23.72 -18.84 -6.27
N LYS A 259 -23.13 -17.99 -5.42
CA LYS A 259 -23.39 -16.54 -5.40
C LYS A 259 -22.62 -15.83 -6.52
N LEU A 260 -21.37 -16.21 -6.74
CA LEU A 260 -20.47 -15.52 -7.68
C LEU A 260 -20.70 -15.93 -9.15
N VAL A 261 -21.06 -17.18 -9.44
CA VAL A 261 -21.34 -17.67 -10.82
C VAL A 261 -22.41 -16.85 -11.57
N LYS A 262 -23.22 -16.07 -10.86
CA LYS A 262 -24.24 -15.22 -11.49
C LYS A 262 -23.69 -13.93 -12.09
N ILE A 263 -22.44 -13.56 -11.76
CA ILE A 263 -21.80 -12.30 -12.20
C ILE A 263 -20.44 -12.51 -12.87
N LEU A 264 -19.87 -13.70 -12.75
CA LEU A 264 -18.69 -14.17 -13.50
C LEU A 264 -19.13 -14.94 -14.74
#